data_ae3f9b3a73ea27d03897e5ddb3e0b119
#
_entry.id   ae3f9b3a73ea27d03897e5ddb3e0b119
#
_cell.length_a   1.000
_cell.length_b   1.000
_cell.length_c   1.000
_cell.angle_alpha   90.00
_cell.angle_beta   90.00
_cell.angle_gamma   90.00
#
_symmetry.space_group_name_H-M   'P 1'
#
loop_
_entity.id
_entity.type
_entity.pdbx_description
1 polymer ?
#
loop_
_entity_poly.entity_id
_entity_poly.type
_entity_poly.pdbx_seq_one_letter_code
_entity_poly.pdbx_strand_id
1 'polypeptide(L)'
;MKILMVSSEAVPFAKAGGLGDMVSALSAELARQGHDVRIVLPRYSSVDPGVLHRIGGALGVPMGPEEEWCAVAETRMPGSDVPVYFLDHQELFGRDGIYGTKAEPEFGDNLRRFTLLSRGALQLAKMLQWTPEVVHAHDWPAALGPVYLNTLERHGPFEATGSVLTVHNLAHQGIFPKEELPHTLLGWEQFHGAGFEYHDRVNLLQAGLRGADVLTTVSPTYAEEIKTPELGEGMDGLLRHRGADLFGVLNGIDYELWDPRTDGHLPANFSADDLGGKAACKAALQEVMGLEVDADTPIYAMVSRLVEQKGFGELCGPTYGSLYRICDELDLQFVILGTGEAWCETELASLADRLPNLAVALEYNDPLAHLFMAGADFLLVPSRFEPCGLTQMYAMRYGTLPIVRRTGGLADTVASYDEPTGEGTGFAFDLLTPSAIYNTVGWALWAWYNRPEHIAAMQQRAMAERFSWTDSAARYAELYEGAVDRRAGRAPRTW
;
A
#
# COMPACT_ATOMS: atom_id res chain seq x y z
N MET A 1 24.11 -6.55 -2.31
CA MET A 1 23.89 -5.74 -3.52
C MET A 1 23.74 -4.28 -3.14
N LYS A 2 24.02 -3.36 -4.06
CA LYS A 2 23.74 -1.92 -3.95
C LYS A 2 22.37 -1.62 -4.56
N ILE A 3 21.42 -1.16 -3.77
CA ILE A 3 20.02 -0.99 -4.19
C ILE A 3 19.61 0.46 -3.97
N LEU A 4 19.12 1.12 -5.01
CA LEU A 4 18.57 2.47 -4.97
C LEU A 4 17.05 2.41 -5.01
N MET A 5 16.40 2.67 -3.89
CA MET A 5 14.96 2.83 -3.81
C MET A 5 14.57 4.25 -4.22
N VAL A 6 13.71 4.38 -5.23
CA VAL A 6 13.20 5.68 -5.69
C VAL A 6 11.69 5.71 -5.44
N SER A 7 11.25 6.59 -4.56
CA SER A 7 9.86 6.62 -4.10
C SER A 7 9.37 8.04 -3.84
N SER A 8 8.05 8.23 -3.95
CA SER A 8 7.37 9.44 -3.47
C SER A 8 7.05 9.40 -1.97
N GLU A 9 7.07 8.21 -1.36
CA GLU A 9 6.71 7.99 0.04
C GLU A 9 7.73 7.08 0.73
N ALA A 10 8.02 7.36 2.00
CA ALA A 10 8.63 6.45 2.97
C ALA A 10 8.32 6.96 4.39
N VAL A 11 7.88 6.06 5.26
CA VAL A 11 7.60 6.36 6.68
C VAL A 11 8.92 6.53 7.45
N PRO A 12 9.02 7.49 8.38
CA PRO A 12 7.98 8.43 8.84
C PRO A 12 7.94 9.76 8.06
N PHE A 13 8.67 9.92 6.98
CA PHE A 13 8.91 11.19 6.31
C PHE A 13 7.75 11.65 5.43
N ALA A 14 7.14 10.71 4.70
CA ALA A 14 6.02 10.99 3.80
C ALA A 14 5.14 9.75 3.68
N LYS A 15 3.82 9.91 3.88
CA LYS A 15 2.85 8.83 3.79
C LYS A 15 1.51 9.34 3.28
N ALA A 16 1.00 8.72 2.22
CA ALA A 16 -0.38 8.84 1.76
C ALA A 16 -1.11 7.49 1.75
N GLY A 17 -0.35 6.39 1.67
CA GLY A 17 -0.88 5.04 1.59
C GLY A 17 0.11 3.98 2.09
N GLY A 18 -0.13 2.72 1.75
CA GLY A 18 0.71 1.59 2.12
C GLY A 18 2.08 1.55 1.42
N LEU A 19 2.28 2.39 0.39
CA LEU A 19 3.55 2.48 -0.33
C LEU A 19 4.68 2.91 0.62
N GLY A 20 4.43 3.94 1.44
CA GLY A 20 5.42 4.43 2.41
C GLY A 20 5.85 3.37 3.43
N ASP A 21 4.91 2.59 3.95
CA ASP A 21 5.20 1.49 4.87
C ASP A 21 6.06 0.43 4.20
N MET A 22 5.70 0.03 2.97
CA MET A 22 6.42 -0.99 2.21
C MET A 22 7.87 -0.57 1.92
N VAL A 23 8.09 0.64 1.41
CA VAL A 23 9.43 1.13 1.06
C VAL A 23 10.33 1.15 2.28
N SER A 24 9.83 1.64 3.41
CA SER A 24 10.60 1.73 4.65
C SER A 24 10.94 0.35 5.21
N ALA A 25 9.95 -0.51 5.34
CA ALA A 25 10.12 -1.83 5.94
C ALA A 25 10.98 -2.76 5.06
N LEU A 26 10.75 -2.78 3.73
CA LEU A 26 11.57 -3.54 2.80
C LEU A 26 13.03 -3.07 2.81
N SER A 27 13.25 -1.74 2.82
CA SER A 27 14.61 -1.18 2.84
C SER A 27 15.38 -1.56 4.10
N ALA A 28 14.72 -1.45 5.27
CA ALA A 28 15.31 -1.83 6.55
C ALA A 28 15.64 -3.32 6.59
N GLU A 29 14.74 -4.17 6.13
CA GLU A 29 14.96 -5.62 6.13
C GLU A 29 16.05 -6.06 5.15
N LEU A 30 16.09 -5.49 3.93
CA LEU A 30 17.18 -5.74 2.98
C LEU A 30 18.55 -5.31 3.53
N ALA A 31 18.60 -4.17 4.24
CA ALA A 31 19.83 -3.74 4.91
C ALA A 31 20.24 -4.71 6.02
N ARG A 32 19.27 -5.22 6.80
CA ARG A 32 19.52 -6.27 7.82
C ARG A 32 20.05 -7.56 7.21
N GLN A 33 19.64 -7.87 5.97
CA GLN A 33 20.16 -9.01 5.18
C GLN A 33 21.51 -8.74 4.52
N GLY A 34 22.11 -7.54 4.75
CA GLY A 34 23.47 -7.21 4.30
C GLY A 34 23.55 -6.50 2.95
N HIS A 35 22.46 -5.98 2.43
CA HIS A 35 22.47 -5.15 1.22
C HIS A 35 22.78 -3.67 1.55
N ASP A 36 23.49 -2.95 0.65
CA ASP A 36 23.69 -1.49 0.72
C ASP A 36 22.47 -0.81 0.06
N VAL A 37 21.46 -0.51 0.87
CA VAL A 37 20.20 0.09 0.43
C VAL A 37 20.23 1.59 0.69
N ARG A 38 19.80 2.39 -0.29
CA ARG A 38 19.65 3.84 -0.18
C ARG A 38 18.30 4.26 -0.73
N ILE A 39 17.63 5.18 -0.04
CA ILE A 39 16.31 5.70 -0.42
C ILE A 39 16.45 7.12 -0.92
N VAL A 40 15.74 7.47 -2.00
CA VAL A 40 15.62 8.84 -2.51
C VAL A 40 14.16 9.26 -2.49
N LEU A 41 13.89 10.39 -1.83
CA LEU A 41 12.57 10.99 -1.66
C LEU A 41 12.58 12.46 -2.07
N PRO A 42 11.43 13.05 -2.45
CA PRO A 42 11.24 14.48 -2.42
C PRO A 42 11.25 15.02 -0.98
N ARG A 43 11.77 16.22 -0.78
CA ARG A 43 11.65 16.90 0.52
C ARG A 43 10.37 17.72 0.55
N TYR A 44 9.29 17.10 1.04
CA TYR A 44 8.00 17.78 1.25
C TYR A 44 8.04 18.73 2.46
N SER A 45 7.09 19.69 2.51
CA SER A 45 6.98 20.65 3.65
C SER A 45 6.81 19.95 5.00
N SER A 46 6.17 18.75 5.00
CA SER A 46 5.94 17.95 6.21
C SER A 46 7.21 17.32 6.81
N VAL A 47 8.31 17.26 6.04
CA VAL A 47 9.57 16.69 6.54
C VAL A 47 10.26 17.70 7.44
N ASP A 48 10.49 17.35 8.70
CA ASP A 48 11.17 18.20 9.69
C ASP A 48 12.62 18.51 9.23
N PRO A 49 12.96 19.77 8.97
CA PRO A 49 14.32 20.12 8.57
C PRO A 49 15.36 19.89 9.69
N GLY A 50 14.91 19.79 10.95
CA GLY A 50 15.78 19.57 12.11
C GLY A 50 16.46 18.21 12.14
N VAL A 51 15.90 17.22 11.44
CA VAL A 51 16.49 15.87 11.35
C VAL A 51 17.36 15.68 10.09
N LEU A 52 17.49 16.71 9.25
CA LEU A 52 18.16 16.64 7.96
C LEU A 52 19.57 17.26 8.01
N HIS A 53 20.51 16.59 7.38
CA HIS A 53 21.87 17.08 7.16
C HIS A 53 22.09 17.40 5.68
N ARG A 54 22.38 18.66 5.37
CA ARG A 54 22.68 19.05 3.99
C ARG A 54 24.01 18.45 3.53
N ILE A 55 24.04 17.84 2.36
CA ILE A 55 25.22 17.21 1.77
C ILE A 55 25.57 17.83 0.43
N GLY A 56 26.87 17.91 0.13
CA GLY A 56 27.39 18.40 -1.15
C GLY A 56 26.99 19.84 -1.49
N GLY A 57 27.13 20.17 -2.76
CA GLY A 57 26.62 21.40 -3.37
C GLY A 57 25.18 21.24 -3.90
N ALA A 58 24.75 22.19 -4.72
CA ALA A 58 23.50 22.03 -5.46
C ALA A 58 23.63 20.91 -6.50
N LEU A 59 22.59 20.09 -6.61
CA LEU A 59 22.48 19.03 -7.61
C LEU A 59 21.76 19.59 -8.85
N GLY A 60 22.46 19.65 -9.98
CA GLY A 60 21.85 19.97 -11.27
C GLY A 60 21.15 18.74 -11.87
N VAL A 61 19.90 18.88 -12.21
CA VAL A 61 19.08 17.83 -12.83
C VAL A 61 18.59 18.32 -14.18
N PRO A 62 19.12 17.81 -15.31
CA PRO A 62 18.64 18.18 -16.62
C PRO A 62 17.18 17.75 -16.82
N MET A 63 16.32 18.72 -17.18
CA MET A 63 14.89 18.52 -17.38
C MET A 63 14.40 19.36 -18.57
N GLY A 64 14.05 18.71 -19.67
CA GLY A 64 13.66 19.42 -20.88
C GLY A 64 14.76 20.34 -21.40
N PRO A 65 14.41 21.59 -21.73
CA PRO A 65 15.39 22.58 -22.19
C PRO A 65 16.18 23.25 -21.06
N GLU A 66 15.83 23.00 -19.81
CA GLU A 66 16.37 23.64 -18.61
C GLU A 66 17.05 22.63 -17.69
N GLU A 67 17.82 23.14 -16.75
CA GLU A 67 18.42 22.37 -15.67
C GLU A 67 17.80 22.83 -14.34
N GLU A 68 17.15 21.92 -13.63
CA GLU A 68 16.62 22.20 -12.30
C GLU A 68 17.70 21.99 -11.24
N TRP A 69 17.80 22.94 -10.33
CA TRP A 69 18.79 22.90 -9.27
C TRP A 69 18.13 22.66 -7.93
N CYS A 70 18.43 21.55 -7.28
CA CYS A 70 17.94 21.25 -5.94
C CYS A 70 19.10 21.10 -4.94
N ALA A 71 18.80 21.36 -3.67
CA ALA A 71 19.67 20.96 -2.59
C ALA A 71 19.48 19.46 -2.31
N VAL A 72 20.48 18.82 -1.73
CA VAL A 72 20.38 17.46 -1.25
C VAL A 72 20.57 17.47 0.27
N ALA A 73 19.65 16.80 0.96
CA ALA A 73 19.77 16.54 2.39
C ALA A 73 19.74 15.04 2.64
N GLU A 74 20.32 14.60 3.73
CA GLU A 74 20.28 13.20 4.16
C GLU A 74 19.88 13.06 5.60
N THR A 75 19.33 11.92 5.93
CA THR A 75 19.14 11.39 7.28
C THR A 75 19.25 9.87 7.25
N ARG A 76 19.00 9.23 8.38
CA ARG A 76 18.87 7.76 8.43
C ARG A 76 17.42 7.37 8.72
N MET A 77 17.04 6.23 8.20
CA MET A 77 15.77 5.60 8.55
C MET A 77 15.75 5.28 10.05
N PRO A 78 14.73 5.71 10.81
CA PRO A 78 14.62 5.35 12.22
C PRO A 78 14.67 3.83 12.43
N GLY A 79 15.40 3.39 13.43
CA GLY A 79 15.58 1.97 13.72
C GLY A 79 16.45 1.19 12.72
N SER A 80 17.07 1.88 11.75
CA SER A 80 17.89 1.26 10.71
C SER A 80 19.06 2.16 10.30
N ASP A 81 20.10 1.57 9.73
CA ASP A 81 21.25 2.30 9.17
C ASP A 81 21.05 2.76 7.72
N VAL A 82 19.86 2.57 7.14
CA VAL A 82 19.56 2.92 5.74
C VAL A 82 19.62 4.44 5.55
N PRO A 83 20.50 4.96 4.67
CA PRO A 83 20.51 6.38 4.32
C PRO A 83 19.27 6.75 3.52
N VAL A 84 18.67 7.88 3.89
CA VAL A 84 17.53 8.49 3.18
C VAL A 84 17.98 9.85 2.66
N TYR A 85 17.93 10.02 1.36
CA TYR A 85 18.29 11.26 0.67
C TYR A 85 17.04 12.00 0.21
N PHE A 86 17.05 13.31 0.39
CA PHE A 86 15.96 14.19 0.00
C PHE A 86 16.39 15.15 -1.12
N LEU A 87 15.61 15.18 -2.18
CA LEU A 87 15.73 16.22 -3.20
C LEU A 87 14.92 17.43 -2.73
N ASP A 88 15.62 18.46 -2.30
CA ASP A 88 15.03 19.69 -1.73
C ASP A 88 14.92 20.77 -2.79
N HIS A 89 13.71 20.88 -3.37
CA HIS A 89 13.34 21.90 -4.35
C HIS A 89 12.07 22.61 -3.87
N GLN A 90 12.24 23.87 -3.40
CA GLN A 90 11.17 24.57 -2.71
C GLN A 90 9.88 24.73 -3.53
N GLU A 91 10.00 25.07 -4.81
CA GLU A 91 8.84 25.29 -5.68
C GLU A 91 8.08 23.98 -5.96
N LEU A 92 8.79 22.91 -6.28
CA LEU A 92 8.19 21.65 -6.70
C LEU A 92 7.76 20.76 -5.53
N PHE A 93 8.49 20.79 -4.39
CA PHE A 93 8.24 19.87 -3.28
C PHE A 93 7.95 20.57 -1.94
N GLY A 94 8.37 21.83 -1.74
CA GLY A 94 8.24 22.54 -0.47
C GLY A 94 6.82 23.04 -0.15
N ARG A 95 5.80 22.29 -0.54
CA ARG A 95 4.37 22.58 -0.32
C ARG A 95 3.67 21.40 0.36
N ASP A 96 2.47 21.65 0.88
CA ASP A 96 1.66 20.63 1.52
C ASP A 96 1.12 19.62 0.51
N GLY A 97 1.07 18.37 0.92
CA GLY A 97 0.59 17.26 0.11
C GLY A 97 1.67 16.61 -0.77
N ILE A 98 1.50 15.33 -1.02
CA ILE A 98 2.40 14.53 -1.85
C ILE A 98 2.01 14.64 -3.32
N TYR A 99 0.78 14.31 -3.65
CA TYR A 99 0.25 14.32 -5.03
C TYR A 99 -0.69 15.51 -5.28
N GLY A 100 -1.27 16.04 -4.23
CA GLY A 100 -2.25 17.11 -4.23
C GLY A 100 -2.71 17.46 -2.82
N THR A 101 -3.75 18.25 -2.70
CA THR A 101 -4.43 18.64 -1.46
C THR A 101 -5.94 18.36 -1.57
N LYS A 102 -6.71 18.57 -0.48
CA LYS A 102 -8.19 18.50 -0.57
C LYS A 102 -8.77 19.51 -1.59
N ALA A 103 -8.14 20.67 -1.74
CA ALA A 103 -8.60 21.72 -2.68
C ALA A 103 -8.15 21.46 -4.12
N GLU A 104 -7.02 20.82 -4.32
CA GLU A 104 -6.44 20.45 -5.60
C GLU A 104 -5.98 18.99 -5.50
N PRO A 105 -6.82 17.99 -5.79
CA PRO A 105 -6.54 16.57 -5.59
C PRO A 105 -5.32 16.06 -6.35
N GLU A 106 -4.99 16.68 -7.48
CA GLU A 106 -3.77 16.44 -8.26
C GLU A 106 -3.11 17.77 -8.62
N PHE A 107 -1.84 17.96 -8.30
CA PHE A 107 -1.09 19.14 -8.72
C PHE A 107 -0.83 19.11 -10.22
N GLY A 108 -1.08 20.21 -10.92
CA GLY A 108 -0.92 20.31 -12.37
C GLY A 108 0.52 20.10 -12.86
N ASP A 109 1.52 20.31 -12.01
CA ASP A 109 2.95 20.13 -12.32
C ASP A 109 3.53 18.77 -11.88
N ASN A 110 2.70 17.80 -11.56
CA ASN A 110 3.14 16.50 -11.06
C ASN A 110 4.09 15.77 -12.02
N LEU A 111 3.92 15.89 -13.34
CA LEU A 111 4.87 15.31 -14.28
C LEU A 111 6.28 15.88 -14.04
N ARG A 112 6.42 17.20 -13.95
CA ARG A 112 7.71 17.87 -13.71
C ARG A 112 8.29 17.52 -12.35
N ARG A 113 7.46 17.46 -11.29
CA ARG A 113 7.84 17.07 -9.94
C ARG A 113 8.47 15.67 -9.90
N PHE A 114 7.80 14.69 -10.47
CA PHE A 114 8.24 13.31 -10.40
C PHE A 114 9.26 12.95 -11.50
N THR A 115 9.37 13.77 -12.54
CA THR A 115 10.55 13.78 -13.40
C THR A 115 11.80 14.18 -12.60
N LEU A 116 11.72 15.26 -11.79
CA LEU A 116 12.81 15.67 -10.90
C LEU A 116 13.20 14.55 -9.94
N LEU A 117 12.23 13.84 -9.35
CA LEU A 117 12.50 12.68 -8.49
C LEU A 117 13.28 11.59 -9.23
N SER A 118 12.74 11.10 -10.34
CA SER A 118 13.29 9.96 -11.06
C SER A 118 14.68 10.28 -11.67
N ARG A 119 14.80 11.45 -12.28
CA ARG A 119 16.06 11.91 -12.90
C ARG A 119 17.08 12.29 -11.84
N GLY A 120 16.63 13.03 -10.82
CA GLY A 120 17.46 13.49 -9.70
C GLY A 120 18.07 12.34 -8.90
N ALA A 121 17.34 11.23 -8.72
CA ALA A 121 17.87 10.05 -8.06
C ALA A 121 19.10 9.47 -8.76
N LEU A 122 19.10 9.45 -10.09
CA LEU A 122 20.27 8.99 -10.89
C LEU A 122 21.41 10.01 -10.84
N GLN A 123 21.11 11.33 -10.91
CA GLN A 123 22.14 12.37 -10.78
C GLN A 123 22.76 12.35 -9.37
N LEU A 124 21.95 12.12 -8.34
CA LEU A 124 22.43 11.97 -6.97
C LEU A 124 23.39 10.78 -6.83
N ALA A 125 23.06 9.64 -7.42
CA ALA A 125 23.96 8.47 -7.40
C ALA A 125 25.32 8.78 -8.05
N LYS A 126 25.33 9.57 -9.16
CA LYS A 126 26.57 10.07 -9.77
C LYS A 126 27.32 11.02 -8.84
N MET A 127 26.64 11.97 -8.21
CA MET A 127 27.25 12.92 -7.26
C MET A 127 27.90 12.19 -6.08
N LEU A 128 27.27 11.15 -5.58
CA LEU A 128 27.78 10.31 -4.49
C LEU A 128 28.88 9.34 -4.93
N GLN A 129 29.22 9.27 -6.23
CA GLN A 129 30.11 8.27 -6.80
C GLN A 129 29.74 6.83 -6.39
N TRP A 130 28.44 6.57 -6.29
CA TRP A 130 27.88 5.30 -5.88
C TRP A 130 26.93 4.78 -6.96
N THR A 131 27.39 3.78 -7.71
CA THR A 131 26.60 3.16 -8.77
C THR A 131 25.77 2.01 -8.17
N PRO A 132 24.43 2.08 -8.20
CA PRO A 132 23.60 0.97 -7.79
C PRO A 132 23.68 -0.20 -8.77
N GLU A 133 23.59 -1.41 -8.25
CA GLU A 133 23.38 -2.61 -9.05
C GLU A 133 21.92 -2.73 -9.51
N VAL A 134 21.00 -2.20 -8.70
CA VAL A 134 19.57 -2.17 -8.99
C VAL A 134 18.98 -0.80 -8.64
N VAL A 135 18.14 -0.27 -9.54
CA VAL A 135 17.20 0.82 -9.25
C VAL A 135 15.81 0.20 -9.07
N HIS A 136 15.27 0.34 -7.88
CA HIS A 136 13.91 -0.09 -7.57
C HIS A 136 12.98 1.13 -7.52
N ALA A 137 12.14 1.26 -8.52
CA ALA A 137 11.17 2.35 -8.69
C ALA A 137 9.80 1.91 -8.16
N HIS A 138 9.09 2.84 -7.51
CA HIS A 138 7.79 2.57 -6.90
C HIS A 138 6.69 3.43 -7.51
N ASP A 139 5.70 2.78 -8.14
CA ASP A 139 4.56 3.39 -8.84
C ASP A 139 4.94 4.42 -9.91
N TRP A 140 3.94 5.13 -10.43
CA TRP A 140 4.10 6.11 -11.51
C TRP A 140 5.07 7.26 -11.17
N PRO A 141 5.22 7.74 -9.89
CA PRO A 141 6.14 8.82 -9.59
C PRO A 141 7.61 8.49 -9.83
N ALA A 142 7.97 7.21 -9.76
CA ALA A 142 9.33 6.75 -9.99
C ALA A 142 9.52 6.00 -11.34
N ALA A 143 8.45 5.83 -12.10
CA ALA A 143 8.41 5.00 -13.31
C ALA A 143 9.37 5.46 -14.42
N LEU A 144 9.81 6.73 -14.43
CA LEU A 144 10.82 7.22 -15.35
C LEU A 144 12.23 6.67 -15.05
N GLY A 145 12.51 6.18 -13.84
CA GLY A 145 13.80 5.59 -13.50
C GLY A 145 14.22 4.47 -14.48
N PRO A 146 13.44 3.40 -14.63
CA PRO A 146 13.68 2.36 -15.63
C PRO A 146 13.77 2.88 -17.08
N VAL A 147 12.96 3.87 -17.44
CA VAL A 147 13.00 4.47 -18.78
C VAL A 147 14.34 5.15 -19.02
N TYR A 148 14.84 5.93 -18.06
CA TYR A 148 16.14 6.60 -18.20
C TYR A 148 17.30 5.61 -18.29
N LEU A 149 17.26 4.50 -17.54
CA LEU A 149 18.28 3.46 -17.65
C LEU A 149 18.35 2.84 -19.05
N ASN A 150 17.23 2.81 -19.78
CA ASN A 150 17.16 2.28 -21.14
C ASN A 150 17.37 3.34 -22.26
N THR A 151 17.38 4.61 -21.90
CA THR A 151 17.50 5.72 -22.86
C THR A 151 18.76 6.56 -22.57
N LEU A 152 18.64 7.58 -21.73
CA LEU A 152 19.67 8.57 -21.46
C LEU A 152 20.89 7.99 -20.71
N GLU A 153 20.70 6.95 -19.93
CA GLU A 153 21.74 6.30 -19.12
C GLU A 153 22.12 4.90 -19.64
N ARG A 154 21.67 4.55 -20.85
CA ARG A 154 21.94 3.23 -21.45
C ARG A 154 23.43 2.92 -21.59
N HIS A 155 24.22 3.97 -21.81
CA HIS A 155 25.67 3.89 -21.93
C HIS A 155 26.28 4.78 -20.84
N GLY A 156 27.14 4.23 -20.00
CA GLY A 156 27.76 5.00 -18.92
C GLY A 156 27.78 4.25 -17.60
N PRO A 157 27.76 4.96 -16.46
CA PRO A 157 27.92 4.31 -15.13
C PRO A 157 26.83 3.30 -14.82
N PHE A 158 25.62 3.45 -15.39
CA PHE A 158 24.47 2.60 -15.12
C PHE A 158 24.23 1.52 -16.18
N GLU A 159 25.16 1.28 -17.09
CA GLU A 159 25.00 0.31 -18.19
C GLU A 159 24.61 -1.10 -17.67
N ALA A 160 25.20 -1.52 -16.54
CA ALA A 160 24.94 -2.81 -15.92
C ALA A 160 23.85 -2.77 -14.81
N THR A 161 23.27 -1.60 -14.54
CA THR A 161 22.28 -1.44 -13.49
C THR A 161 20.94 -2.01 -13.93
N GLY A 162 20.45 -3.04 -13.21
CA GLY A 162 19.11 -3.60 -13.40
C GLY A 162 18.02 -2.68 -12.86
N SER A 163 16.80 -2.85 -13.35
CA SER A 163 15.64 -2.08 -12.90
C SER A 163 14.48 -2.96 -12.47
N VAL A 164 13.88 -2.62 -11.33
CA VAL A 164 12.62 -3.18 -10.83
C VAL A 164 11.60 -2.07 -10.70
N LEU A 165 10.37 -2.30 -11.15
CA LEU A 165 9.24 -1.39 -10.94
C LEU A 165 8.15 -2.13 -10.18
N THR A 166 7.82 -1.65 -8.97
CA THR A 166 6.68 -2.13 -8.20
C THR A 166 5.45 -1.29 -8.47
N VAL A 167 4.35 -1.96 -8.83
CA VAL A 167 3.00 -1.38 -8.91
C VAL A 167 2.28 -1.68 -7.62
N HIS A 168 2.03 -0.63 -6.80
CA HIS A 168 1.26 -0.75 -5.57
C HIS A 168 -0.24 -0.61 -5.82
N ASN A 169 -0.62 0.26 -6.76
CA ASN A 169 -2.01 0.43 -7.19
C ASN A 169 -2.07 0.88 -8.65
N LEU A 170 -2.51 0.00 -9.52
CA LEU A 170 -2.58 0.24 -10.97
C LEU A 170 -3.59 1.33 -11.38
N ALA A 171 -4.55 1.66 -10.50
CA ALA A 171 -5.51 2.73 -10.76
C ALA A 171 -4.85 4.12 -10.84
N HIS A 172 -3.63 4.28 -10.30
CA HIS A 172 -2.86 5.51 -10.37
C HIS A 172 -1.72 5.37 -11.38
N GLN A 173 -1.81 6.07 -12.52
CA GLN A 173 -0.91 5.85 -13.66
C GLN A 173 -0.01 7.04 -14.01
N GLY A 174 -0.29 8.23 -13.49
CA GLY A 174 0.43 9.45 -13.88
C GLY A 174 0.20 9.80 -15.34
N ILE A 175 -1.05 10.21 -15.66
CA ILE A 175 -1.48 10.55 -17.02
C ILE A 175 -1.54 12.06 -17.18
N PHE A 176 -0.74 12.60 -18.10
CA PHE A 176 -0.57 14.04 -18.30
C PHE A 176 -0.78 14.46 -19.76
N PRO A 177 -1.03 15.76 -20.02
CA PRO A 177 -1.05 16.29 -21.39
C PRO A 177 0.26 15.95 -22.13
N LYS A 178 0.17 15.59 -23.41
CA LYS A 178 1.37 15.23 -24.21
C LYS A 178 2.38 16.35 -24.35
N GLU A 179 1.92 17.59 -24.24
CA GLU A 179 2.73 18.80 -24.27
C GLU A 179 3.76 18.86 -23.14
N GLU A 180 3.50 18.13 -22.05
CA GLU A 180 4.40 18.02 -20.89
C GLU A 180 5.58 17.05 -21.13
N LEU A 181 5.53 16.19 -22.16
CA LEU A 181 6.58 15.20 -22.45
C LEU A 181 7.99 15.79 -22.51
N PRO A 182 8.23 16.96 -23.13
CA PRO A 182 9.57 17.54 -23.17
C PRO A 182 10.21 17.79 -21.81
N HIS A 183 9.43 17.99 -20.73
CA HIS A 183 9.95 18.14 -19.36
C HIS A 183 10.68 16.89 -18.86
N THR A 184 10.38 15.72 -19.42
CA THR A 184 11.07 14.47 -19.09
C THR A 184 12.50 14.38 -19.66
N LEU A 185 12.95 15.33 -20.47
CA LEU A 185 14.16 15.28 -21.29
C LEU A 185 14.14 14.16 -22.36
N LEU A 186 12.99 13.57 -22.63
CA LEU A 186 12.80 12.56 -23.68
C LEU A 186 12.10 13.21 -24.88
N GLY A 187 12.52 12.82 -26.05
CA GLY A 187 11.99 13.39 -27.29
C GLY A 187 10.66 12.79 -27.73
N TRP A 188 10.06 13.42 -28.74
CA TRP A 188 8.80 12.97 -29.34
C TRP A 188 8.89 11.58 -29.99
N GLU A 189 10.09 11.09 -30.25
CA GLU A 189 10.32 9.71 -30.70
C GLU A 189 9.86 8.66 -29.67
N GLN A 190 9.71 9.05 -28.39
CA GLN A 190 9.16 8.20 -27.33
C GLN A 190 7.62 8.26 -27.24
N PHE A 191 6.98 9.22 -27.97
CA PHE A 191 5.53 9.37 -27.97
C PHE A 191 4.88 8.44 -29.01
N HIS A 192 4.78 7.18 -28.66
CA HIS A 192 4.12 6.15 -29.44
C HIS A 192 3.55 5.07 -28.52
N GLY A 193 2.67 4.21 -29.03
CA GLY A 193 1.95 3.21 -28.22
C GLY A 193 2.83 2.16 -27.52
N ALA A 194 4.10 1.99 -27.94
CA ALA A 194 5.10 1.19 -27.22
C ALA A 194 5.98 2.02 -26.26
N GLY A 195 5.68 3.31 -26.06
CA GLY A 195 6.35 4.22 -25.16
C GLY A 195 5.38 4.90 -24.21
N PHE A 196 5.29 6.23 -24.33
CA PHE A 196 4.48 7.07 -23.43
C PHE A 196 3.04 7.29 -23.88
N GLU A 197 2.73 7.10 -25.16
CA GLU A 197 1.42 7.46 -25.72
C GLU A 197 0.31 6.57 -25.14
N TYR A 198 -0.71 7.23 -24.60
CA TYR A 198 -1.93 6.61 -24.08
C TYR A 198 -3.12 7.55 -24.29
N HIS A 199 -3.94 7.24 -25.32
CA HIS A 199 -5.11 8.06 -25.70
C HIS A 199 -4.77 9.55 -25.91
N ASP A 200 -3.72 9.82 -26.72
CA ASP A 200 -3.17 11.15 -27.02
C ASP A 200 -2.64 11.91 -25.78
N ARG A 201 -2.29 11.18 -24.71
CA ARG A 201 -1.69 11.69 -23.47
C ARG A 201 -0.40 10.93 -23.14
N VAL A 202 0.38 11.47 -22.22
CA VAL A 202 1.55 10.80 -21.64
C VAL A 202 1.10 9.94 -20.45
N ASN A 203 1.51 8.68 -20.42
CA ASN A 203 1.32 7.80 -19.28
C ASN A 203 2.68 7.33 -18.74
N LEU A 204 3.06 7.80 -17.56
CA LEU A 204 4.38 7.52 -16.97
C LEU A 204 4.50 6.06 -16.55
N LEU A 205 3.44 5.51 -15.93
CA LEU A 205 3.45 4.11 -15.49
C LEU A 205 3.57 3.16 -16.69
N GLN A 206 2.84 3.42 -17.78
CA GLN A 206 2.94 2.63 -19.01
C GLN A 206 4.39 2.56 -19.52
N ALA A 207 5.05 3.70 -19.59
CA ALA A 207 6.44 3.75 -20.05
C ALA A 207 7.39 2.98 -19.10
N GLY A 208 7.19 3.12 -17.79
CA GLY A 208 7.94 2.37 -16.78
C GLY A 208 7.71 0.86 -16.87
N LEU A 209 6.45 0.42 -17.04
CA LEU A 209 6.09 -1.00 -17.22
C LEU A 209 6.74 -1.62 -18.46
N ARG A 210 6.95 -0.84 -19.51
CA ARG A 210 7.68 -1.28 -20.71
C ARG A 210 9.19 -1.31 -20.50
N GLY A 211 9.72 -0.35 -19.75
CA GLY A 211 11.16 -0.12 -19.59
C GLY A 211 11.81 -0.95 -18.49
N ALA A 212 11.11 -1.37 -17.46
CA ALA A 212 11.71 -2.11 -16.35
C ALA A 212 12.13 -3.54 -16.74
N ASP A 213 13.26 -4.01 -16.21
CA ASP A 213 13.76 -5.37 -16.43
C ASP A 213 12.87 -6.39 -15.72
N VAL A 214 12.40 -6.06 -14.52
CA VAL A 214 11.46 -6.87 -13.71
C VAL A 214 10.32 -5.98 -13.25
N LEU A 215 9.11 -6.53 -13.27
CA LEU A 215 7.90 -5.92 -12.73
C LEU A 215 7.47 -6.67 -11.48
N THR A 216 7.06 -5.93 -10.47
CA THR A 216 6.46 -6.52 -9.28
C THR A 216 5.15 -5.83 -8.93
N THR A 217 4.30 -6.56 -8.24
CA THR A 217 3.15 -6.00 -7.53
C THR A 217 3.01 -6.67 -6.17
N VAL A 218 2.09 -6.22 -5.35
CA VAL A 218 2.08 -6.45 -3.91
C VAL A 218 1.28 -7.68 -3.47
N SER A 219 0.86 -8.54 -4.42
CA SER A 219 0.33 -9.87 -4.12
C SER A 219 0.32 -10.78 -5.35
N PRO A 220 0.41 -12.11 -5.20
CA PRO A 220 0.30 -13.07 -6.29
C PRO A 220 -1.03 -12.99 -7.03
N THR A 221 -2.15 -12.95 -6.31
CA THR A 221 -3.50 -12.84 -6.90
C THR A 221 -3.65 -11.52 -7.67
N TYR A 222 -3.19 -10.40 -7.11
CA TYR A 222 -3.26 -9.13 -7.81
C TYR A 222 -2.42 -9.11 -9.10
N ALA A 223 -1.28 -9.80 -9.12
CA ALA A 223 -0.47 -9.95 -10.34
C ALA A 223 -1.24 -10.67 -11.47
N GLU A 224 -2.17 -11.57 -11.14
CA GLU A 224 -3.06 -12.19 -12.12
C GLU A 224 -4.26 -11.29 -12.48
N GLU A 225 -4.87 -10.65 -11.48
CA GLU A 225 -6.03 -9.77 -11.65
C GLU A 225 -5.74 -8.59 -12.58
N ILE A 226 -4.60 -7.93 -12.45
CA ILE A 226 -4.22 -6.77 -13.30
C ILE A 226 -3.93 -7.13 -14.76
N LYS A 227 -3.86 -8.42 -15.09
CA LYS A 227 -3.81 -8.93 -16.48
C LYS A 227 -5.17 -9.11 -17.11
N THR A 228 -6.25 -8.86 -16.35
CA THR A 228 -7.63 -8.97 -16.85
C THR A 228 -8.18 -7.60 -17.27
N PRO A 229 -9.14 -7.55 -18.22
CA PRO A 229 -9.78 -6.28 -18.61
C PRO A 229 -10.49 -5.57 -17.46
N GLU A 230 -11.01 -6.33 -16.49
CA GLU A 230 -11.81 -5.82 -15.36
C GLU A 230 -10.97 -5.04 -14.35
N LEU A 231 -9.72 -5.47 -14.11
CA LEU A 231 -8.82 -4.88 -13.08
C LEU A 231 -7.50 -4.35 -13.64
N GLY A 232 -7.31 -4.46 -14.95
CA GLY A 232 -6.07 -4.03 -15.63
C GLY A 232 -6.01 -2.55 -15.98
N GLU A 233 -7.05 -1.76 -15.66
CA GLU A 233 -7.08 -0.29 -15.83
C GLU A 233 -6.58 0.18 -17.21
N GLY A 234 -6.89 -0.60 -18.26
CA GLY A 234 -6.42 -0.37 -19.64
C GLY A 234 -4.98 -0.80 -19.90
N MET A 235 -4.26 -1.32 -18.90
CA MET A 235 -2.90 -1.86 -19.04
C MET A 235 -2.86 -3.39 -19.17
N ASP A 236 -4.01 -4.07 -19.12
CA ASP A 236 -4.13 -5.54 -19.14
C ASP A 236 -3.39 -6.19 -20.33
N GLY A 237 -3.48 -5.59 -21.51
CA GLY A 237 -2.77 -6.07 -22.70
C GLY A 237 -1.24 -5.98 -22.57
N LEU A 238 -0.72 -4.88 -21.99
CA LEU A 238 0.69 -4.72 -21.71
C LEU A 238 1.14 -5.69 -20.62
N LEU A 239 0.38 -5.81 -19.55
CA LEU A 239 0.71 -6.69 -18.42
C LEU A 239 0.68 -8.18 -18.81
N ARG A 240 -0.24 -8.59 -19.67
CA ARG A 240 -0.19 -9.94 -20.28
C ARG A 240 1.07 -10.14 -21.12
N HIS A 241 1.45 -9.16 -21.94
CA HIS A 241 2.67 -9.22 -22.74
C HIS A 241 3.93 -9.35 -21.88
N ARG A 242 3.95 -8.64 -20.73
CA ARG A 242 5.05 -8.67 -19.75
C ARG A 242 4.85 -9.74 -18.67
N GLY A 243 3.90 -10.64 -18.83
CA GLY A 243 3.50 -11.60 -17.79
C GLY A 243 4.62 -12.49 -17.25
N ALA A 244 5.60 -12.84 -18.10
CA ALA A 244 6.81 -13.58 -17.67
C ALA A 244 7.77 -12.76 -16.79
N ASP A 245 7.59 -11.45 -16.72
CA ASP A 245 8.43 -10.50 -15.98
C ASP A 245 7.71 -9.93 -14.77
N LEU A 246 6.41 -10.23 -14.60
CA LEU A 246 5.56 -9.71 -13.54
C LEU A 246 5.42 -10.73 -12.40
N PHE A 247 5.78 -10.31 -11.19
CA PHE A 247 5.75 -11.13 -10.00
C PHE A 247 4.94 -10.46 -8.88
N GLY A 248 4.07 -11.24 -8.23
CA GLY A 248 3.39 -10.82 -7.01
C GLY A 248 4.23 -11.16 -5.78
N VAL A 249 4.51 -10.16 -4.94
CA VAL A 249 5.22 -10.35 -3.66
C VAL A 249 4.41 -9.70 -2.56
N LEU A 250 3.87 -10.49 -1.63
CA LEU A 250 3.11 -9.96 -0.50
C LEU A 250 3.96 -9.04 0.36
N ASN A 251 3.36 -7.94 0.81
CA ASN A 251 3.95 -7.09 1.83
C ASN A 251 3.94 -7.83 3.18
N GLY A 252 4.94 -7.56 4.00
CA GLY A 252 4.93 -7.94 5.40
C GLY A 252 4.23 -6.89 6.26
N ILE A 253 4.10 -7.19 7.55
CA ILE A 253 3.71 -6.23 8.58
C ILE A 253 4.85 -6.03 9.58
N ASP A 254 4.84 -4.87 10.23
CA ASP A 254 5.79 -4.55 11.30
C ASP A 254 5.30 -5.17 12.62
N TYR A 255 5.96 -6.25 13.04
CA TYR A 255 5.65 -6.95 14.29
C TYR A 255 6.18 -6.26 15.54
N GLU A 256 6.98 -5.20 15.43
CA GLU A 256 7.37 -4.37 16.58
C GLU A 256 6.24 -3.36 16.89
N LEU A 257 5.60 -2.84 15.85
CA LEU A 257 4.48 -1.91 15.98
C LEU A 257 3.13 -2.63 16.22
N TRP A 258 2.87 -3.71 15.46
CA TRP A 258 1.61 -4.44 15.49
C TRP A 258 1.77 -5.78 16.25
N ASP A 259 1.91 -5.71 17.58
CA ASP A 259 1.98 -6.88 18.45
C ASP A 259 1.13 -6.68 19.71
N PRO A 260 0.01 -7.43 19.88
CA PRO A 260 -0.86 -7.29 21.04
C PRO A 260 -0.16 -7.55 22.39
N ARG A 261 1.01 -8.19 22.40
CA ARG A 261 1.78 -8.45 23.62
C ARG A 261 2.51 -7.22 24.14
N THR A 262 2.84 -6.26 23.28
CA THR A 262 3.69 -5.11 23.59
C THR A 262 3.12 -3.78 23.14
N ASP A 263 1.99 -3.78 22.49
CA ASP A 263 1.33 -2.59 21.97
C ASP A 263 0.94 -1.62 23.10
N GLY A 264 1.56 -0.45 23.11
CA GLY A 264 1.34 0.58 24.12
C GLY A 264 0.04 1.37 23.98
N HIS A 265 -0.71 1.17 22.88
CA HIS A 265 -2.00 1.82 22.66
C HIS A 265 -3.18 1.04 23.29
N LEU A 266 -2.94 -0.19 23.77
CA LEU A 266 -3.97 -1.03 24.33
C LEU A 266 -4.14 -0.81 25.84
N PRO A 267 -5.40 -0.87 26.35
CA PRO A 267 -5.65 -0.85 27.78
C PRO A 267 -5.17 -2.11 28.49
N ALA A 268 -5.06 -3.23 27.79
CA ALA A 268 -4.50 -4.50 28.27
C ALA A 268 -3.86 -5.27 27.12
N ASN A 269 -2.66 -5.75 27.33
CA ASN A 269 -1.93 -6.58 26.37
C ASN A 269 -2.41 -8.05 26.48
N PHE A 270 -2.25 -8.80 25.37
CA PHE A 270 -2.66 -10.21 25.29
C PHE A 270 -1.83 -11.00 24.27
N SER A 271 -2.05 -12.30 24.24
CA SER A 271 -1.39 -13.20 23.28
C SER A 271 -2.37 -14.27 22.77
N ALA A 272 -1.93 -15.07 21.79
CA ALA A 272 -2.72 -16.21 21.30
C ALA A 272 -3.01 -17.25 22.42
N ASP A 273 -2.13 -17.38 23.41
CA ASP A 273 -2.28 -18.32 24.54
C ASP A 273 -3.17 -17.76 25.65
N ASP A 274 -3.35 -16.44 25.72
CA ASP A 274 -4.17 -15.75 26.71
C ASP A 274 -4.85 -14.53 26.08
N LEU A 275 -6.13 -14.68 25.75
CA LEU A 275 -6.98 -13.63 25.15
C LEU A 275 -7.71 -12.77 26.22
N GLY A 276 -7.40 -12.89 27.51
CA GLY A 276 -8.05 -12.12 28.57
C GLY A 276 -7.94 -10.61 28.37
N GLY A 277 -6.80 -10.11 27.89
CA GLY A 277 -6.61 -8.71 27.54
C GLY A 277 -7.47 -8.24 26.35
N LYS A 278 -7.79 -9.13 25.38
CA LYS A 278 -8.67 -8.81 24.25
C LYS A 278 -10.09 -8.46 24.73
N ALA A 279 -10.60 -9.15 25.76
CA ALA A 279 -11.91 -8.82 26.34
C ALA A 279 -11.91 -7.41 26.97
N ALA A 280 -10.81 -7.00 27.62
CA ALA A 280 -10.68 -5.64 28.14
C ALA A 280 -10.59 -4.59 27.00
N CYS A 281 -9.92 -4.91 25.90
CA CYS A 281 -9.88 -4.04 24.71
C CYS A 281 -11.28 -3.93 24.06
N LYS A 282 -12.07 -5.00 24.05
CA LYS A 282 -13.44 -4.98 23.55
C LYS A 282 -14.31 -4.01 24.36
N ALA A 283 -14.30 -4.14 25.69
CA ALA A 283 -15.04 -3.23 26.56
C ALA A 283 -14.60 -1.76 26.37
N ALA A 284 -13.29 -1.51 26.30
CA ALA A 284 -12.77 -0.17 26.07
C ALA A 284 -13.18 0.40 24.68
N LEU A 285 -13.22 -0.43 23.64
CA LEU A 285 -13.70 -0.04 22.32
C LEU A 285 -15.17 0.37 22.35
N GLN A 286 -16.02 -0.43 23.03
CA GLN A 286 -17.44 -0.12 23.23
C GLN A 286 -17.61 1.22 23.96
N GLU A 287 -16.89 1.44 25.07
CA GLU A 287 -16.93 2.69 25.83
C GLU A 287 -16.51 3.90 24.98
N VAL A 288 -15.35 3.82 24.30
CA VAL A 288 -14.82 4.93 23.48
C VAL A 288 -15.76 5.27 22.33
N MET A 289 -16.40 4.25 21.73
CA MET A 289 -17.33 4.43 20.62
C MET A 289 -18.76 4.75 21.07
N GLY A 290 -19.03 4.80 22.40
CA GLY A 290 -20.35 5.12 22.94
C GLY A 290 -21.40 4.03 22.74
N LEU A 291 -20.97 2.79 22.56
CA LEU A 291 -21.84 1.62 22.45
C LEU A 291 -22.13 1.01 23.83
N GLU A 292 -23.18 0.20 23.91
CA GLU A 292 -23.44 -0.60 25.11
C GLU A 292 -22.28 -1.57 25.35
N VAL A 293 -21.79 -1.62 26.60
CA VAL A 293 -20.72 -2.55 26.98
C VAL A 293 -21.32 -3.93 27.23
N ASP A 294 -21.12 -4.81 26.26
CA ASP A 294 -21.61 -6.20 26.30
C ASP A 294 -20.51 -7.13 25.75
N ALA A 295 -20.10 -8.08 26.58
CA ALA A 295 -19.07 -9.04 26.25
C ALA A 295 -19.53 -10.08 25.22
N ASP A 296 -20.83 -10.42 25.19
CA ASP A 296 -21.38 -11.50 24.39
C ASP A 296 -21.74 -11.06 22.98
N THR A 297 -22.16 -9.80 22.79
CA THR A 297 -22.45 -9.22 21.45
C THR A 297 -21.16 -8.98 20.65
N PRO A 298 -21.01 -9.57 19.45
CA PRO A 298 -19.79 -9.39 18.67
C PRO A 298 -19.70 -8.01 18.04
N ILE A 299 -18.46 -7.46 17.99
CA ILE A 299 -18.14 -6.20 17.33
C ILE A 299 -17.56 -6.48 15.94
N TYR A 300 -18.20 -5.88 14.92
CA TYR A 300 -17.72 -5.83 13.55
C TYR A 300 -17.06 -4.47 13.31
N ALA A 301 -15.86 -4.46 12.80
CA ALA A 301 -15.09 -3.24 12.56
C ALA A 301 -14.77 -3.03 11.09
N MET A 302 -14.63 -1.77 10.69
CA MET A 302 -13.93 -1.36 9.46
C MET A 302 -12.94 -0.26 9.79
N VAL A 303 -11.71 -0.38 9.26
CA VAL A 303 -10.66 0.66 9.36
C VAL A 303 -10.11 0.88 7.96
N SER A 304 -10.50 1.97 7.31
CA SER A 304 -10.06 2.27 5.93
C SER A 304 -10.35 3.71 5.52
N ARG A 305 -9.82 4.10 4.35
CA ARG A 305 -10.32 5.28 3.65
C ARG A 305 -11.78 5.04 3.22
N LEU A 306 -12.64 6.05 3.38
CA LEU A 306 -14.06 5.99 3.03
C LEU A 306 -14.24 6.33 1.54
N VAL A 307 -13.93 5.38 0.66
CA VAL A 307 -13.96 5.52 -0.80
C VAL A 307 -14.62 4.32 -1.46
N GLU A 308 -15.11 4.47 -2.69
CA GLU A 308 -15.75 3.39 -3.42
C GLU A 308 -14.89 2.13 -3.55
N GLN A 309 -13.57 2.27 -3.71
CA GLN A 309 -12.64 1.14 -3.76
C GLN A 309 -12.80 0.18 -2.58
N LYS A 310 -13.11 0.71 -1.40
CA LYS A 310 -13.26 -0.07 -0.16
C LYS A 310 -14.66 -0.69 0.03
N GLY A 311 -15.51 -0.62 -1.01
CA GLY A 311 -16.83 -1.26 -1.02
C GLY A 311 -17.93 -0.47 -0.31
N PHE A 312 -17.71 0.82 -0.02
CA PHE A 312 -18.71 1.64 0.66
C PHE A 312 -19.96 1.87 -0.18
N GLY A 313 -19.89 1.82 -1.50
CA GLY A 313 -21.07 1.88 -2.37
C GLY A 313 -22.07 0.76 -2.09
N GLU A 314 -21.59 -0.46 -1.90
CA GLU A 314 -22.40 -1.65 -1.59
C GLU A 314 -22.75 -1.74 -0.11
N LEU A 315 -21.95 -1.15 0.76
CA LEU A 315 -22.15 -1.20 2.21
C LEU A 315 -23.17 -0.15 2.68
N CYS A 316 -22.99 1.11 2.33
CA CYS A 316 -23.80 2.23 2.82
C CYS A 316 -24.40 3.11 1.73
N GLY A 317 -24.33 2.72 0.44
CA GLY A 317 -24.96 3.48 -0.63
C GLY A 317 -26.46 3.70 -0.38
N PRO A 318 -26.98 4.90 -0.64
CA PRO A 318 -28.29 5.37 -0.14
C PRO A 318 -29.51 4.58 -0.62
N THR A 319 -29.37 3.78 -1.67
CA THR A 319 -30.50 3.04 -2.25
C THR A 319 -30.45 1.54 -1.97
N TYR A 320 -29.26 0.93 -1.84
CA TYR A 320 -29.08 -0.51 -1.81
C TYR A 320 -28.00 -0.99 -0.82
N GLY A 321 -27.48 -0.13 0.03
CA GLY A 321 -26.44 -0.49 0.99
C GLY A 321 -26.93 -1.55 1.99
N SER A 322 -26.01 -2.42 2.42
CA SER A 322 -26.32 -3.51 3.36
C SER A 322 -26.19 -3.11 4.83
N LEU A 323 -25.49 -2.03 5.16
CA LEU A 323 -25.15 -1.67 6.55
C LEU A 323 -26.39 -1.42 7.42
N TYR A 324 -27.39 -0.72 6.86
CA TYR A 324 -28.65 -0.50 7.58
C TYR A 324 -29.28 -1.85 8.03
N ARG A 325 -29.43 -2.78 7.08
CA ARG A 325 -30.01 -4.09 7.36
C ARG A 325 -29.16 -4.93 8.31
N ILE A 326 -27.83 -4.85 8.17
CA ILE A 326 -26.90 -5.56 9.06
C ILE A 326 -27.14 -5.11 10.50
N CYS A 327 -27.21 -3.80 10.76
CA CYS A 327 -27.39 -3.27 12.10
C CYS A 327 -28.84 -3.35 12.63
N ASP A 328 -29.85 -3.37 11.74
CA ASP A 328 -31.28 -3.43 12.11
C ASP A 328 -31.75 -4.88 12.35
N GLU A 329 -31.26 -5.84 11.57
CA GLU A 329 -31.74 -7.22 11.58
C GLU A 329 -30.85 -8.21 12.32
N LEU A 330 -29.56 -7.88 12.57
CA LEU A 330 -28.59 -8.80 13.17
C LEU A 330 -28.15 -8.33 14.56
N ASP A 331 -27.99 -9.28 15.47
CA ASP A 331 -27.58 -9.03 16.86
C ASP A 331 -26.04 -8.87 16.95
N LEU A 332 -25.58 -7.67 16.64
CA LEU A 332 -24.17 -7.28 16.61
C LEU A 332 -23.99 -5.79 16.87
N GLN A 333 -22.77 -5.38 17.13
CA GLN A 333 -22.33 -3.98 17.10
C GLN A 333 -21.41 -3.74 15.91
N PHE A 334 -21.46 -2.55 15.32
CA PHE A 334 -20.64 -2.19 14.17
C PHE A 334 -19.91 -0.88 14.41
N VAL A 335 -18.60 -0.87 14.17
CA VAL A 335 -17.75 0.32 14.35
C VAL A 335 -16.94 0.61 13.08
N ILE A 336 -16.86 1.89 12.69
CA ILE A 336 -16.14 2.32 11.49
C ILE A 336 -15.18 3.45 11.86
N LEU A 337 -13.92 3.34 11.42
CA LEU A 337 -12.89 4.36 11.57
C LEU A 337 -12.34 4.74 10.20
N GLY A 338 -12.36 6.02 9.86
CA GLY A 338 -11.72 6.53 8.65
C GLY A 338 -12.27 7.87 8.17
N THR A 339 -11.67 8.39 7.11
CA THR A 339 -12.11 9.59 6.38
C THR A 339 -12.06 9.34 4.88
N GLY A 340 -12.82 10.12 4.10
CA GLY A 340 -12.78 9.97 2.66
C GLY A 340 -13.74 10.88 1.90
N GLU A 341 -14.56 10.28 1.06
CA GLU A 341 -15.51 10.99 0.22
C GLU A 341 -16.68 11.55 1.04
N ALA A 342 -17.02 12.81 0.82
CA ALA A 342 -18.03 13.55 1.60
C ALA A 342 -19.41 12.86 1.63
N TRP A 343 -19.82 12.23 0.52
CA TRP A 343 -21.07 11.49 0.46
C TRP A 343 -21.07 10.30 1.43
N CYS A 344 -19.94 9.58 1.51
CA CYS A 344 -19.79 8.43 2.37
C CYS A 344 -19.80 8.85 3.86
N GLU A 345 -19.01 9.88 4.20
CA GLU A 345 -19.00 10.44 5.57
C GLU A 345 -20.40 10.91 5.99
N THR A 346 -21.15 11.59 5.10
CA THR A 346 -22.51 12.08 5.37
C THR A 346 -23.49 10.92 5.60
N GLU A 347 -23.44 9.89 4.74
CA GLU A 347 -24.34 8.73 4.85
C GLU A 347 -24.05 7.92 6.12
N LEU A 348 -22.77 7.68 6.43
CA LEU A 348 -22.37 6.95 7.65
C LEU A 348 -22.80 7.70 8.92
N ALA A 349 -22.61 9.01 9.00
CA ALA A 349 -23.08 9.82 10.11
C ALA A 349 -24.60 9.73 10.26
N SER A 350 -25.35 9.83 9.16
CA SER A 350 -26.82 9.70 9.16
C SER A 350 -27.30 8.31 9.60
N LEU A 351 -26.57 7.26 9.27
CA LEU A 351 -26.88 5.89 9.72
C LEU A 351 -26.61 5.73 11.21
N ALA A 352 -25.48 6.25 11.71
CA ALA A 352 -25.10 6.18 13.11
C ALA A 352 -26.11 6.92 14.03
N ASP A 353 -26.66 8.05 13.56
CA ASP A 353 -27.72 8.77 14.29
C ASP A 353 -29.01 7.96 14.47
N ARG A 354 -29.24 6.96 13.63
CA ARG A 354 -30.49 6.15 13.63
C ARG A 354 -30.33 4.77 14.25
N LEU A 355 -29.14 4.24 14.29
CA LEU A 355 -28.84 2.86 14.66
C LEU A 355 -27.98 2.86 15.94
N PRO A 356 -28.52 2.47 17.10
CA PRO A 356 -27.82 2.58 18.38
C PRO A 356 -26.62 1.62 18.52
N ASN A 357 -26.54 0.62 17.65
CA ASN A 357 -25.47 -0.37 17.60
C ASN A 357 -24.43 -0.09 16.49
N LEU A 358 -24.51 1.08 15.83
CA LEU A 358 -23.54 1.57 14.85
C LEU A 358 -22.84 2.81 15.39
N ALA A 359 -21.51 2.80 15.42
CA ALA A 359 -20.71 3.98 15.77
C ALA A 359 -19.63 4.25 14.72
N VAL A 360 -19.42 5.54 14.41
CA VAL A 360 -18.51 5.97 13.33
C VAL A 360 -17.57 7.06 13.83
N ALA A 361 -16.27 6.86 13.66
CA ALA A 361 -15.23 7.85 13.91
C ALA A 361 -14.69 8.37 12.56
N LEU A 362 -15.10 9.59 12.17
CA LEU A 362 -14.74 10.23 10.90
C LEU A 362 -13.41 10.99 11.04
N GLU A 363 -12.35 10.27 11.36
CA GLU A 363 -11.02 10.84 11.58
C GLU A 363 -9.91 9.86 11.19
N TYR A 364 -8.69 10.36 11.03
CA TYR A 364 -7.49 9.56 11.05
C TYR A 364 -6.96 9.50 12.50
N ASN A 365 -6.96 8.32 13.11
CA ASN A 365 -6.57 8.14 14.50
C ASN A 365 -5.84 6.80 14.67
N ASP A 366 -4.52 6.85 14.73
CA ASP A 366 -3.67 5.67 14.80
C ASP A 366 -3.84 4.87 16.11
N PRO A 367 -3.82 5.48 17.30
CA PRO A 367 -4.14 4.77 18.55
C PRO A 367 -5.51 4.08 18.53
N LEU A 368 -6.52 4.75 17.95
CA LEU A 368 -7.86 4.17 17.85
C LEU A 368 -7.88 2.99 16.86
N ALA A 369 -7.09 3.04 15.78
CA ALA A 369 -6.96 1.90 14.86
C ALA A 369 -6.40 0.66 15.56
N HIS A 370 -5.38 0.81 16.42
CA HIS A 370 -4.88 -0.27 17.26
C HIS A 370 -5.96 -0.85 18.19
N LEU A 371 -6.75 0.00 18.83
CA LEU A 371 -7.85 -0.44 19.68
C LEU A 371 -8.95 -1.16 18.88
N PHE A 372 -9.24 -0.72 17.65
CA PHE A 372 -10.16 -1.41 16.73
C PHE A 372 -9.65 -2.82 16.41
N MET A 373 -8.36 -2.97 16.08
CA MET A 373 -7.78 -4.30 15.81
C MET A 373 -7.81 -5.20 17.03
N ALA A 374 -7.63 -4.66 18.23
CA ALA A 374 -7.59 -5.44 19.46
C ALA A 374 -8.99 -5.73 20.03
N GLY A 375 -9.93 -4.79 19.94
CA GLY A 375 -11.24 -4.87 20.59
C GLY A 375 -12.34 -5.49 19.74
N ALA A 376 -12.25 -5.42 18.41
CA ALA A 376 -13.23 -6.04 17.53
C ALA A 376 -13.11 -7.57 17.51
N ASP A 377 -14.22 -8.26 17.17
CA ASP A 377 -14.26 -9.69 16.94
C ASP A 377 -14.07 -10.01 15.45
N PHE A 378 -14.60 -9.15 14.57
CA PHE A 378 -14.49 -9.28 13.12
C PHE A 378 -14.06 -7.98 12.46
N LEU A 379 -13.29 -8.08 11.37
CA LEU A 379 -12.91 -6.94 10.51
C LEU A 379 -13.49 -7.16 9.12
N LEU A 380 -14.40 -6.29 8.67
CA LEU A 380 -14.98 -6.34 7.33
C LEU A 380 -14.11 -5.56 6.34
N VAL A 381 -13.70 -6.20 5.23
CA VAL A 381 -12.90 -5.61 4.15
C VAL A 381 -13.54 -5.96 2.79
N PRO A 382 -14.64 -5.32 2.39
CA PRO A 382 -15.41 -5.64 1.20
C PRO A 382 -14.88 -4.91 -0.05
N SER A 383 -13.57 -4.84 -0.24
CA SER A 383 -12.94 -4.04 -1.27
C SER A 383 -13.29 -4.50 -2.70
N ARG A 384 -13.50 -3.55 -3.63
CA ARG A 384 -13.65 -3.81 -5.08
C ARG A 384 -12.39 -4.42 -5.66
N PHE A 385 -11.27 -3.92 -5.25
CA PHE A 385 -9.94 -4.47 -5.48
C PHE A 385 -9.05 -4.07 -4.30
N GLU A 386 -8.15 -4.96 -3.92
CA GLU A 386 -7.21 -4.74 -2.82
C GLU A 386 -5.85 -5.29 -3.20
N PRO A 387 -4.93 -4.46 -3.72
CA PRO A 387 -3.64 -4.94 -4.20
C PRO A 387 -2.91 -5.83 -3.21
N CYS A 388 -2.80 -5.40 -1.98
CA CYS A 388 -2.26 -6.19 -0.87
C CYS A 388 -3.26 -6.27 0.30
N GLY A 389 -3.66 -5.11 0.81
CA GLY A 389 -4.31 -5.01 2.12
C GLY A 389 -3.33 -5.29 3.26
N LEU A 390 -3.38 -4.46 4.27
CA LEU A 390 -2.59 -4.65 5.50
C LEU A 390 -3.52 -4.85 6.70
N THR A 391 -4.70 -4.25 6.68
CA THR A 391 -5.63 -4.23 7.81
C THR A 391 -6.10 -5.64 8.21
N GLN A 392 -6.31 -6.55 7.24
CA GLN A 392 -6.65 -7.95 7.54
C GLN A 392 -5.49 -8.70 8.22
N MET A 393 -4.24 -8.37 7.86
CA MET A 393 -3.06 -8.97 8.50
C MET A 393 -2.91 -8.44 9.94
N TYR A 394 -3.14 -7.13 10.15
CA TYR A 394 -3.17 -6.56 11.50
C TYR A 394 -4.28 -7.18 12.33
N ALA A 395 -5.51 -7.29 11.79
CA ALA A 395 -6.64 -7.92 12.46
C ALA A 395 -6.31 -9.36 12.89
N MET A 396 -5.80 -10.19 11.98
CA MET A 396 -5.38 -11.55 12.29
C MET A 396 -4.33 -11.59 13.40
N ARG A 397 -3.35 -10.68 13.38
CA ARG A 397 -2.34 -10.59 14.44
C ARG A 397 -2.94 -10.34 15.82
N TYR A 398 -4.07 -9.63 15.89
CA TYR A 398 -4.81 -9.32 17.12
C TYR A 398 -5.97 -10.28 17.40
N GLY A 399 -6.09 -11.39 16.67
CA GLY A 399 -7.16 -12.37 16.85
C GLY A 399 -8.54 -11.86 16.42
N THR A 400 -8.59 -10.80 15.64
CA THR A 400 -9.80 -10.28 15.00
C THR A 400 -9.95 -10.94 13.64
N LEU A 401 -11.06 -11.64 13.42
CA LEU A 401 -11.24 -12.47 12.23
C LEU A 401 -11.68 -11.63 11.03
N PRO A 402 -10.92 -11.64 9.91
CA PRO A 402 -11.29 -10.88 8.73
C PRO A 402 -12.49 -11.51 7.99
N ILE A 403 -13.38 -10.62 7.50
CA ILE A 403 -14.44 -10.94 6.55
C ILE A 403 -14.12 -10.18 5.27
N VAL A 404 -13.69 -10.87 4.21
CA VAL A 404 -13.09 -10.23 3.06
C VAL A 404 -13.77 -10.61 1.75
N ARG A 405 -13.77 -9.68 0.79
CA ARG A 405 -13.97 -10.09 -0.58
C ARG A 405 -12.70 -10.77 -1.11
N ARG A 406 -12.86 -11.88 -1.84
CA ARG A 406 -11.75 -12.65 -2.41
C ARG A 406 -11.17 -11.91 -3.61
N THR A 407 -10.21 -11.02 -3.37
CA THR A 407 -9.52 -10.22 -4.39
C THR A 407 -8.11 -9.85 -3.89
N GLY A 408 -7.14 -9.81 -4.81
CA GLY A 408 -5.75 -9.43 -4.54
C GLY A 408 -5.17 -10.06 -3.29
N GLY A 409 -4.49 -9.26 -2.47
CA GLY A 409 -3.87 -9.76 -1.25
C GLY A 409 -4.83 -10.27 -0.18
N LEU A 410 -6.11 -9.91 -0.23
CA LEU A 410 -7.12 -10.50 0.65
C LEU A 410 -7.31 -12.00 0.34
N ALA A 411 -7.32 -12.37 -0.94
CA ALA A 411 -7.40 -13.76 -1.38
C ALA A 411 -6.16 -14.57 -1.01
N ASP A 412 -4.99 -13.91 -0.98
CA ASP A 412 -3.70 -14.55 -0.69
C ASP A 412 -3.45 -14.72 0.82
N THR A 413 -4.16 -13.96 1.68
CA THR A 413 -3.86 -13.89 3.12
C THR A 413 -4.95 -14.48 4.01
N VAL A 414 -6.20 -14.60 3.52
CA VAL A 414 -7.33 -15.06 4.31
C VAL A 414 -7.86 -16.39 3.79
N ALA A 415 -7.67 -17.45 4.56
CA ALA A 415 -8.30 -18.74 4.33
C ALA A 415 -9.75 -18.70 4.83
N SER A 416 -10.71 -18.96 3.93
CA SER A 416 -12.13 -18.93 4.28
C SER A 416 -12.49 -20.07 5.23
N TYR A 417 -13.33 -19.75 6.23
CA TYR A 417 -13.90 -20.71 7.15
C TYR A 417 -14.58 -21.86 6.40
N ASP A 418 -14.28 -23.09 6.85
CA ASP A 418 -14.93 -24.33 6.44
C ASP A 418 -15.75 -24.86 7.62
N GLU A 419 -17.07 -24.77 7.53
CA GLU A 419 -17.97 -25.12 8.63
C GLU A 419 -17.85 -26.59 9.09
N PRO A 420 -17.74 -27.60 8.18
CA PRO A 420 -17.57 -29.00 8.58
C PRO A 420 -16.32 -29.29 9.42
N THR A 421 -15.21 -28.63 9.12
CA THR A 421 -13.91 -28.91 9.76
C THR A 421 -13.55 -27.89 10.83
N GLY A 422 -14.13 -26.69 10.80
CA GLY A 422 -13.76 -25.55 11.62
C GLY A 422 -12.44 -24.89 11.19
N GLU A 423 -11.91 -25.24 10.03
CA GLU A 423 -10.67 -24.65 9.49
C GLU A 423 -10.91 -23.26 8.89
N GLY A 424 -9.81 -22.53 8.63
CA GLY A 424 -9.81 -21.17 8.12
C GLY A 424 -9.19 -20.17 9.08
N THR A 425 -9.02 -18.94 8.62
CA THR A 425 -8.49 -17.79 9.38
C THR A 425 -9.43 -16.58 9.32
N GLY A 426 -10.57 -16.71 8.63
CA GLY A 426 -11.59 -15.68 8.45
C GLY A 426 -12.71 -16.16 7.56
N PHE A 427 -13.44 -15.23 6.96
CA PHE A 427 -14.57 -15.50 6.07
C PHE A 427 -14.34 -14.79 4.73
N ALA A 428 -14.70 -15.45 3.62
CA ALA A 428 -14.51 -14.84 2.31
C ALA A 428 -15.75 -15.01 1.42
N PHE A 429 -16.00 -13.99 0.58
CA PHE A 429 -17.05 -13.98 -0.43
C PHE A 429 -16.48 -13.49 -1.78
N ASP A 430 -17.11 -13.86 -2.89
CA ASP A 430 -16.61 -13.58 -4.23
C ASP A 430 -17.29 -12.37 -4.87
N LEU A 431 -18.62 -12.31 -4.82
CA LEU A 431 -19.40 -11.27 -5.50
C LEU A 431 -19.52 -10.01 -4.62
N LEU A 432 -19.10 -8.87 -5.14
CA LEU A 432 -19.29 -7.60 -4.47
C LEU A 432 -20.74 -7.12 -4.67
N THR A 433 -21.60 -7.55 -3.79
CA THR A 433 -23.02 -7.12 -3.74
C THR A 433 -23.45 -6.90 -2.29
N PRO A 434 -24.44 -6.01 -2.05
CA PRO A 434 -25.00 -5.82 -0.69
C PRO A 434 -25.47 -7.12 -0.04
N SER A 435 -26.07 -8.03 -0.84
CA SER A 435 -26.55 -9.32 -0.34
C SER A 435 -25.40 -10.26 0.05
N ALA A 436 -24.30 -10.27 -0.69
CA ALA A 436 -23.14 -11.11 -0.37
C ALA A 436 -22.47 -10.62 0.93
N ILE A 437 -22.32 -9.30 1.11
CA ILE A 437 -21.82 -8.70 2.35
C ILE A 437 -22.73 -9.10 3.53
N TYR A 438 -24.03 -8.85 3.42
CA TYR A 438 -25.01 -9.19 4.46
C TYR A 438 -24.97 -10.68 4.83
N ASN A 439 -24.98 -11.57 3.84
CA ASN A 439 -24.98 -13.01 4.07
C ASN A 439 -23.69 -13.50 4.73
N THR A 440 -22.53 -12.94 4.36
CA THR A 440 -21.25 -13.36 4.94
C THR A 440 -21.08 -12.82 6.36
N VAL A 441 -21.53 -11.59 6.64
CA VAL A 441 -21.63 -11.06 8.00
C VAL A 441 -22.55 -11.94 8.85
N GLY A 442 -23.73 -12.30 8.32
CA GLY A 442 -24.67 -13.20 8.99
C GLY A 442 -24.12 -14.62 9.21
N TRP A 443 -23.30 -15.14 8.27
CA TRP A 443 -22.62 -16.43 8.44
C TRP A 443 -21.58 -16.39 9.55
N ALA A 444 -20.78 -15.32 9.62
CA ALA A 444 -19.81 -15.13 10.69
C ALA A 444 -20.52 -14.97 12.06
N LEU A 445 -21.63 -14.24 12.09
CA LEU A 445 -22.47 -14.10 13.29
C LEU A 445 -23.06 -15.43 13.73
N TRP A 446 -23.56 -16.23 12.77
CA TRP A 446 -24.06 -17.58 13.07
C TRP A 446 -22.96 -18.47 13.67
N ALA A 447 -21.75 -18.42 13.10
CA ALA A 447 -20.60 -19.18 13.64
C ALA A 447 -20.23 -18.71 15.04
N TRP A 448 -20.28 -17.40 15.33
CA TRP A 448 -20.03 -16.82 16.65
C TRP A 448 -20.92 -17.44 17.73
N TYR A 449 -22.24 -17.48 17.47
CA TYR A 449 -23.20 -18.00 18.46
C TYR A 449 -23.32 -19.53 18.47
N ASN A 450 -23.06 -20.22 17.36
CA ASN A 450 -23.35 -21.67 17.25
C ASN A 450 -22.10 -22.54 17.18
N ARG A 451 -20.90 -21.96 16.97
CA ARG A 451 -19.60 -22.65 16.86
C ARG A 451 -18.48 -21.89 17.58
N PRO A 452 -18.66 -21.50 18.86
CA PRO A 452 -17.67 -20.70 19.58
C PRO A 452 -16.29 -21.38 19.63
N GLU A 453 -16.24 -22.71 19.64
CA GLU A 453 -15.01 -23.49 19.59
C GLU A 453 -14.26 -23.34 18.25
N HIS A 454 -15.00 -23.21 17.12
CA HIS A 454 -14.39 -22.92 15.81
C HIS A 454 -13.86 -21.49 15.76
N ILE A 455 -14.61 -20.53 16.30
CA ILE A 455 -14.17 -19.13 16.38
C ILE A 455 -12.86 -19.02 17.17
N ALA A 456 -12.81 -19.62 18.36
CA ALA A 456 -11.59 -19.63 19.18
C ALA A 456 -10.39 -20.28 18.46
N ALA A 457 -10.62 -21.41 17.79
CA ALA A 457 -9.58 -22.09 17.02
C ALA A 457 -9.12 -21.26 15.80
N MET A 458 -10.05 -20.58 15.11
CA MET A 458 -9.69 -19.66 14.01
C MET A 458 -8.89 -18.46 14.51
N GLN A 459 -9.25 -17.87 15.65
CA GLN A 459 -8.46 -16.77 16.26
C GLN A 459 -7.02 -17.20 16.52
N GLN A 460 -6.81 -18.38 17.11
CA GLN A 460 -5.47 -18.91 17.35
C GLN A 460 -4.68 -19.12 16.04
N ARG A 461 -5.32 -19.69 15.00
CA ARG A 461 -4.69 -19.86 13.69
C ARG A 461 -4.36 -18.53 13.04
N ALA A 462 -5.30 -17.58 13.05
CA ALA A 462 -5.10 -16.23 12.50
C ALA A 462 -3.91 -15.53 13.19
N MET A 463 -3.81 -15.59 14.53
CA MET A 463 -2.69 -15.02 15.27
C MET A 463 -1.35 -15.74 15.02
N ALA A 464 -1.39 -17.00 14.57
CA ALA A 464 -0.21 -17.79 14.23
C ALA A 464 0.31 -17.51 12.81
N GLU A 465 -0.51 -16.93 11.93
CA GLU A 465 -0.07 -16.54 10.58
C GLU A 465 1.13 -15.59 10.63
N ARG A 466 2.00 -15.72 9.64
CA ARG A 466 3.24 -14.93 9.54
C ARG A 466 3.33 -14.21 8.21
N PHE A 467 3.24 -12.90 8.26
CA PHE A 467 3.45 -12.00 7.12
C PHE A 467 4.76 -11.26 7.33
N SER A 468 5.88 -11.96 7.07
CA SER A 468 7.21 -11.48 7.43
C SER A 468 7.84 -10.67 6.31
N TRP A 469 8.37 -9.50 6.66
CA TRP A 469 9.24 -8.76 5.74
C TRP A 469 10.52 -9.54 5.40
N THR A 470 10.96 -10.46 6.26
CA THR A 470 12.13 -11.31 6.00
C THR A 470 11.93 -12.17 4.75
N ASP A 471 10.76 -12.79 4.61
CA ASP A 471 10.44 -13.62 3.45
C ASP A 471 10.23 -12.78 2.20
N SER A 472 9.52 -11.66 2.32
CA SER A 472 9.31 -10.73 1.22
C SER A 472 10.63 -10.14 0.71
N ALA A 473 11.53 -9.72 1.61
CA ALA A 473 12.83 -9.17 1.24
C ALA A 473 13.74 -10.21 0.58
N ALA A 474 13.72 -11.46 1.05
CA ALA A 474 14.44 -12.56 0.41
C ALA A 474 13.95 -12.75 -1.04
N ARG A 475 12.63 -12.71 -1.24
CA ARG A 475 12.05 -12.80 -2.59
C ARG A 475 12.43 -11.61 -3.47
N TYR A 476 12.43 -10.38 -2.93
CA TYR A 476 12.93 -9.21 -3.66
C TYR A 476 14.42 -9.33 -4.02
N ALA A 477 15.25 -9.86 -3.14
CA ALA A 477 16.67 -10.07 -3.42
C ALA A 477 16.89 -11.01 -4.62
N GLU A 478 16.12 -12.09 -4.73
CA GLU A 478 16.13 -12.98 -5.91
C GLU A 478 15.73 -12.25 -7.19
N LEU A 479 14.66 -11.41 -7.10
CA LEU A 479 14.18 -10.63 -8.25
C LEU A 479 15.20 -9.57 -8.68
N TYR A 480 15.94 -8.97 -7.75
CA TYR A 480 17.04 -8.05 -8.07
C TYR A 480 18.17 -8.73 -8.81
N GLU A 481 18.58 -9.93 -8.39
CA GLU A 481 19.55 -10.72 -9.15
C GLU A 481 19.06 -11.01 -10.57
N GLY A 482 17.75 -11.33 -10.70
CA GLY A 482 17.12 -11.52 -12.00
C GLY A 482 17.12 -10.27 -12.87
N ALA A 483 16.88 -9.09 -12.29
CA ALA A 483 16.93 -7.82 -13.02
C ALA A 483 18.35 -7.52 -13.55
N VAL A 484 19.38 -7.76 -12.73
CA VAL A 484 20.79 -7.63 -13.14
C VAL A 484 21.15 -8.61 -14.25
N ASP A 485 20.72 -9.87 -14.15
CA ASP A 485 20.97 -10.88 -15.17
C ASP A 485 20.30 -10.54 -16.51
N ARG A 486 19.08 -10.04 -16.50
CA ARG A 486 18.37 -9.56 -17.69
C ARG A 486 19.09 -8.37 -18.32
N ARG A 487 19.48 -7.41 -17.49
CA ARG A 487 20.26 -6.25 -17.96
C ARG A 487 21.55 -6.65 -18.64
N ALA A 488 22.22 -7.68 -18.15
CA ALA A 488 23.43 -8.24 -18.75
C ALA A 488 23.17 -9.09 -20.02
N GLY A 489 21.92 -9.24 -20.46
CA GLY A 489 21.51 -10.05 -21.62
C GLY A 489 21.63 -11.55 -21.39
N ARG A 490 21.68 -12.02 -20.13
CA ARG A 490 21.63 -13.43 -19.77
C ARG A 490 20.21 -13.96 -19.88
N ALA A 491 20.08 -15.27 -20.08
CA ALA A 491 18.76 -15.91 -20.07
C ALA A 491 18.05 -15.66 -18.72
N PRO A 492 16.71 -15.38 -18.74
CA PRO A 492 15.98 -15.19 -17.50
C PRO A 492 16.09 -16.43 -16.62
N ARG A 493 16.27 -16.22 -15.32
CA ARG A 493 16.15 -17.30 -14.35
C ARG A 493 14.70 -17.81 -14.33
N THR A 494 14.51 -19.13 -14.25
CA THR A 494 13.19 -19.70 -13.99
C THR A 494 12.93 -19.58 -12.48
N TRP A 495 11.94 -18.75 -12.13
CA TRP A 495 11.53 -18.50 -10.74
C TRP A 495 10.49 -19.50 -10.24
#